data_15cf8ecb8374bc6d15142f3dcdc8f4d2
#
_entry.id   15cf8ecb8374bc6d15142f3dcdc8f4d2
#
_cell.length_a   1.000
_cell.length_b   1.000
_cell.length_c   1.000
_cell.angle_alpha   90.00
_cell.angle_beta   90.00
_cell.angle_gamma   90.00
#
_symmetry.space_group_name_H-M   'P 1'
#
loop_
_entity.id
_entity.type
_entity.pdbx_description
1 polymer ?
#
loop_
_entity_poly.entity_id
_entity_poly.type
_entity_poly.pdbx_seq_one_letter_code
_entity_poly.pdbx_strand_id
1 'polypeptide(L)'
;MFTSRSKSSEDGGSSASSIIGAGTTITGDLLSNGDIRIDGILKGNLRGKAKIIIGPDAVVEGDINGLQADVLGKVTGKIQVSDLLHLRGKAAIQGDVYAGKLQVEPTVTFNGQCHMGANVVELNKDLSVVVNQ
;
A
#
# COMPACT_ATOMS: atom_id res chain seq x y z
N MET A 1 15.32 -21.00 2.63
CA MET A 1 15.21 -20.64 2.39
C MET A 1 14.99 -20.35 1.85
N PHE A 2 14.88 -20.14 1.53
CA PHE A 2 14.53 -19.70 1.07
C PHE A 2 14.68 -19.70 0.10
N THR A 3 14.67 -19.87 -0.25
CA THR A 3 14.73 -19.79 -1.06
C THR A 3 14.68 -19.72 -1.87
N SER A 4 14.64 -19.85 -2.11
CA SER A 4 14.51 -19.64 -2.81
C SER A 4 14.41 -19.58 -3.62
N ARG A 5 14.29 -19.73 -3.77
CA ARG A 5 14.14 -19.65 -4.53
C ARG A 5 14.16 -19.39 -5.25
N SER A 6 14.29 -19.46 -5.49
CA SER A 6 14.33 -19.08 -6.19
C SER A 6 14.36 -19.14 -7.01
N LYS A 7 14.17 -19.37 -7.31
CA LYS A 7 14.12 -19.37 -8.13
C LYS A 7 13.80 -19.21 -8.88
N SER A 8 13.54 -19.28 -9.05
CA SER A 8 13.12 -19.09 -9.78
C SER A 8 12.99 -18.62 -10.46
N SER A 9 12.87 -18.38 -10.70
CA SER A 9 12.84 -17.76 -11.32
C SER A 9 13.07 -17.65 -12.26
N GLU A 10 13.10 -17.88 -12.65
CA GLU A 10 13.32 -17.69 -13.54
C GLU A 10 12.60 -17.62 -14.40
N ASP A 11 12.02 -17.93 -14.43
CA ASP A 11 11.18 -17.79 -15.16
C ASP A 11 10.83 -16.76 -15.56
N GLY A 12 11.25 -16.63 -15.69
CA GLY A 12 11.14 -15.59 -16.01
C GLY A 12 10.34 -14.73 -15.98
N GLY A 13 10.44 -14.17 -16.33
CA GLY A 13 9.75 -13.09 -16.39
C GLY A 13 8.79 -13.03 -15.44
N SER A 14 8.62 -13.94 -14.92
CA SER A 14 7.66 -13.84 -14.02
C SER A 14 7.86 -12.84 -13.04
N SER A 15 6.91 -12.31 -12.62
CA SER A 15 6.96 -11.38 -11.57
C SER A 15 7.46 -12.02 -10.34
N ALA A 16 8.43 -11.41 -9.76
CA ALA A 16 8.85 -11.81 -8.45
C ALA A 16 7.86 -11.20 -7.47
N SER A 17 7.17 -12.03 -6.76
CA SER A 17 6.24 -11.59 -5.74
C SER A 17 6.78 -11.92 -4.38
N SER A 18 6.73 -10.96 -3.49
CA SER A 18 7.14 -11.15 -2.10
C SER A 18 5.91 -11.10 -1.21
N ILE A 19 5.87 -11.97 -0.23
CA ILE A 19 4.75 -12.02 0.71
C ILE A 19 5.30 -11.99 2.12
N ILE A 20 4.78 -11.05 2.91
CA ILE A 20 5.06 -10.98 4.33
C ILE A 20 3.83 -11.52 5.05
N GLY A 21 3.92 -12.72 5.58
CA GLY A 21 2.77 -13.38 6.13
C GLY A 21 2.27 -12.81 7.42
N ALA A 22 1.04 -13.15 7.77
CA ALA A 22 0.47 -12.76 9.03
C ALA A 22 1.30 -13.33 10.17
N GLY A 23 1.44 -12.57 11.24
CA GLY A 23 2.27 -12.96 12.36
C GLY A 23 3.72 -12.56 12.24
N THR A 24 4.11 -11.99 11.11
CA THR A 24 5.49 -11.52 10.89
C THR A 24 5.55 -10.04 11.14
N THR A 25 6.52 -9.62 11.91
CA THR A 25 6.80 -8.20 12.14
C THR A 25 8.17 -7.86 11.56
N ILE A 26 8.21 -6.84 10.72
CA ILE A 26 9.47 -6.36 10.17
C ILE A 26 9.69 -4.94 10.65
N THR A 27 10.87 -4.68 11.15
CA THR A 27 11.29 -3.35 11.55
C THR A 27 12.41 -2.91 10.63
N GLY A 28 12.23 -1.80 9.96
CA GLY A 28 13.20 -1.29 9.01
C GLY A 28 12.58 -1.03 7.67
N ASP A 29 13.40 -0.63 6.72
CA ASP A 29 12.93 -0.27 5.39
C ASP A 29 12.94 -1.46 4.46
N LEU A 30 11.93 -1.54 3.62
CA LEU A 30 11.84 -2.56 2.61
C LEU A 30 11.86 -1.94 1.23
N LEU A 31 12.59 -2.56 0.32
CA LEU A 31 12.60 -2.18 -1.07
C LEU A 31 12.27 -3.42 -1.89
N SER A 32 11.27 -3.32 -2.74
CA SER A 32 10.88 -4.42 -3.60
C SER A 32 10.85 -3.97 -5.04
N ASN A 33 11.45 -4.76 -5.93
CA ASN A 33 11.41 -4.47 -7.35
C ASN A 33 10.19 -5.08 -8.03
N GLY A 34 9.61 -6.10 -7.45
CA GLY A 34 8.41 -6.73 -7.97
C GLY A 34 7.22 -6.44 -7.07
N ASP A 35 6.16 -7.18 -7.29
CA ASP A 35 4.98 -7.02 -6.47
C ASP A 35 5.24 -7.50 -5.05
N ILE A 36 4.63 -6.84 -4.08
CA ILE A 36 4.79 -7.25 -2.69
C ILE A 36 3.43 -7.20 -2.01
N ARG A 37 3.16 -8.23 -1.22
CA ARG A 37 1.96 -8.30 -0.39
C ARG A 37 2.36 -8.39 1.07
N ILE A 38 1.77 -7.55 1.90
CA ILE A 38 2.03 -7.55 3.32
C ILE A 38 0.75 -7.93 4.04
N ASP A 39 0.82 -9.01 4.82
CA ASP A 39 -0.27 -9.43 5.68
C ASP A 39 0.12 -9.35 7.15
N GLY A 40 1.36 -9.00 7.44
CA GLY A 40 1.88 -8.85 8.78
C GLY A 40 2.03 -7.39 9.17
N ILE A 41 3.02 -7.11 9.98
CA ILE A 41 3.27 -5.77 10.50
C ILE A 41 4.60 -5.26 9.95
N LEU A 42 4.57 -4.06 9.41
CA LEU A 42 5.79 -3.38 8.98
C LEU A 42 5.93 -2.08 9.76
N LYS A 43 7.06 -1.93 10.43
CA LYS A 43 7.42 -0.70 11.12
C LYS A 43 8.61 -0.10 10.42
N GLY A 44 8.36 0.76 9.46
CA GLY A 44 9.37 1.37 8.64
C GLY A 44 8.80 1.74 7.30
N ASN A 45 9.67 2.08 6.37
CA ASN A 45 9.25 2.55 5.07
C ASN A 45 9.20 1.42 4.07
N LEU A 46 8.24 1.48 3.18
CA LEU A 46 8.08 0.51 2.11
C LEU A 46 8.20 1.23 0.78
N ARG A 47 9.10 0.74 -0.04
CA ARG A 47 9.27 1.28 -1.38
C ARG A 47 9.17 0.15 -2.37
N GLY A 48 8.21 0.24 -3.26
CA GLY A 48 8.00 -0.78 -4.27
C GLY A 48 8.00 -0.17 -5.65
N LYS A 49 8.54 -0.89 -6.61
CA LYS A 49 8.58 -0.43 -8.00
C LYS A 49 7.45 -1.02 -8.82
N ALA A 50 6.61 -1.81 -8.23
CA ALA A 50 5.47 -2.42 -8.87
C ALA A 50 4.27 -2.28 -7.95
N LYS A 51 3.45 -3.30 -7.85
CA LYS A 51 2.22 -3.22 -7.08
C LYS A 51 2.45 -3.58 -5.63
N ILE A 52 1.81 -2.84 -4.74
CA ILE A 52 1.84 -3.10 -3.31
C ILE A 52 0.45 -3.49 -2.86
N ILE A 53 0.33 -4.56 -2.10
CA ILE A 53 -0.94 -4.99 -1.53
C ILE A 53 -0.78 -5.04 -0.01
N ILE A 54 -1.61 -4.29 0.70
CA ILE A 54 -1.64 -4.32 2.15
C ILE A 54 -2.90 -5.08 2.54
N GLY A 55 -2.73 -6.29 3.06
CA GLY A 55 -3.84 -7.18 3.33
C GLY A 55 -4.71 -6.72 4.49
N PRO A 56 -5.85 -7.37 4.70
CA PRO A 56 -6.83 -6.87 5.68
C PRO A 56 -6.34 -6.93 7.12
N ASP A 57 -5.39 -7.80 7.43
CA ASP A 57 -4.85 -7.88 8.79
C ASP A 57 -3.51 -7.18 8.92
N ALA A 58 -3.05 -6.56 7.88
CA ALA A 58 -1.74 -5.92 7.89
C ALA A 58 -1.77 -4.57 8.57
N VAL A 59 -0.66 -4.20 9.14
CA VAL A 59 -0.45 -2.89 9.74
C VAL A 59 0.87 -2.35 9.24
N VAL A 60 0.85 -1.14 8.71
CA VAL A 60 2.06 -0.47 8.27
C VAL A 60 2.18 0.84 9.03
N GLU A 61 3.31 1.02 9.70
CA GLU A 61 3.63 2.26 10.39
C GLU A 61 4.85 2.86 9.72
N GLY A 62 4.64 3.81 8.86
CA GLY A 62 5.70 4.45 8.09
C GLY A 62 5.19 4.88 6.73
N ASP A 63 6.11 5.23 5.87
CA ASP A 63 5.77 5.75 4.54
C ASP A 63 5.73 4.64 3.52
N ILE A 64 4.78 4.74 2.60
CA ILE A 64 4.66 3.80 1.49
C ILE A 64 4.86 4.57 0.20
N ASN A 65 5.71 4.04 -0.66
CA ASN A 65 5.98 4.64 -1.95
C ASN A 65 5.95 3.54 -3.01
N GLY A 66 5.11 3.70 -3.99
CA GLY A 66 4.97 2.68 -5.02
C GLY A 66 4.32 3.19 -6.28
N LEU A 67 4.16 2.28 -7.23
CA LEU A 67 3.50 2.59 -8.49
C LEU A 67 1.99 2.47 -8.36
N GLN A 68 1.54 1.34 -7.83
CA GLN A 68 0.13 1.08 -7.55
C GLN A 68 0.02 0.45 -6.19
N ALA A 69 -1.08 0.69 -5.51
CA ALA A 69 -1.28 0.07 -4.20
C ALA A 69 -2.76 -0.23 -3.97
N ASP A 70 -3.00 -1.39 -3.39
CA ASP A 70 -4.30 -1.78 -2.86
C ASP A 70 -4.15 -1.88 -1.35
N VAL A 71 -4.95 -1.15 -0.61
CA VAL A 71 -4.87 -1.16 0.83
C VAL A 71 -6.19 -1.67 1.39
N LEU A 72 -6.10 -2.77 2.14
CA LEU A 72 -7.24 -3.35 2.83
C LEU A 72 -7.03 -3.32 4.34
N GLY A 73 -5.83 -2.98 4.79
CA GLY A 73 -5.47 -2.98 6.19
C GLY A 73 -5.26 -1.58 6.72
N LYS A 74 -4.43 -1.48 7.73
CA LYS A 74 -4.21 -0.21 8.42
C LYS A 74 -2.86 0.38 8.05
N VAL A 75 -2.85 1.66 7.71
CA VAL A 75 -1.62 2.37 7.39
C VAL A 75 -1.59 3.67 8.16
N THR A 76 -0.49 3.92 8.85
CA THR A 76 -0.25 5.17 9.53
C THR A 76 1.01 5.79 8.95
N GLY A 77 0.89 6.95 8.32
CA GLY A 77 2.00 7.63 7.69
C GLY A 77 1.61 8.15 6.33
N LYS A 78 2.60 8.38 5.48
CA LYS A 78 2.38 8.95 4.17
C LYS A 78 2.36 7.86 3.11
N ILE A 79 1.39 7.92 2.22
CA ILE A 79 1.31 7.01 1.08
C ILE A 79 1.52 7.82 -0.18
N GLN A 80 2.46 7.37 -1.00
CA GLN A 80 2.78 8.04 -2.24
C GLN A 80 2.74 7.02 -3.36
N VAL A 81 1.79 7.17 -4.27
CA VAL A 81 1.55 6.22 -5.35
C VAL A 81 1.48 7.00 -6.65
N SER A 82 2.28 6.60 -7.62
CA SER A 82 2.34 7.33 -8.89
C SER A 82 1.11 7.13 -9.74
N ASP A 83 0.48 5.98 -9.66
CA ASP A 83 -0.66 5.65 -10.49
C ASP A 83 -1.91 5.52 -9.61
N LEU A 84 -2.43 4.35 -9.43
CA LEU A 84 -3.71 4.14 -8.74
C LEU A 84 -3.52 3.67 -7.32
N LEU A 85 -4.19 4.35 -6.40
CA LEU A 85 -4.32 3.89 -5.03
C LEU A 85 -5.76 3.46 -4.82
N HIS A 86 -5.95 2.22 -4.41
CA HIS A 86 -7.28 1.68 -4.17
C HIS A 86 -7.40 1.35 -2.68
N LEU A 87 -8.30 2.04 -2.00
CA LEU A 87 -8.60 1.81 -0.59
C LEU A 87 -9.91 1.07 -0.50
N ARG A 88 -9.90 -0.09 0.11
CA ARG A 88 -11.09 -0.92 0.12
C ARG A 88 -11.15 -1.80 1.35
N GLY A 89 -12.30 -2.43 1.52
CA GLY A 89 -12.52 -3.34 2.63
C GLY A 89 -12.46 -2.61 3.96
N LYS A 90 -11.61 -3.09 4.83
CA LYS A 90 -11.48 -2.52 6.17
C LYS A 90 -10.35 -1.51 6.25
N ALA A 91 -9.89 -0.99 5.16
CA ALA A 91 -8.74 -0.09 5.17
C ALA A 91 -8.96 1.07 6.12
N ALA A 92 -7.93 1.40 6.87
CA ALA A 92 -7.94 2.54 7.77
C ALA A 92 -6.63 3.28 7.57
N ILE A 93 -6.73 4.52 7.12
CA ILE A 93 -5.58 5.33 6.77
C ILE A 93 -5.52 6.52 7.69
N GLN A 94 -4.36 6.74 8.30
CA GLN A 94 -4.09 7.94 9.07
C GLN A 94 -2.86 8.59 8.50
N GLY A 95 -3.00 9.75 7.89
CA GLY A 95 -1.89 10.48 7.32
C GLY A 95 -2.25 11.04 5.96
N ASP A 96 -1.24 11.41 5.21
CA ASP A 96 -1.41 12.05 3.93
C ASP A 96 -1.22 11.06 2.79
N VAL A 97 -1.98 11.25 1.74
CA VAL A 97 -1.93 10.40 0.56
C VAL A 97 -1.64 11.26 -0.65
N TYR A 98 -0.70 10.79 -1.47
CA TYR A 98 -0.37 11.38 -2.75
C TYR A 98 -0.56 10.32 -3.80
N ALA A 99 -1.50 10.51 -4.70
CA ALA A 99 -1.81 9.50 -5.72
C ALA A 99 -2.16 10.17 -7.04
N GLY A 100 -1.88 9.48 -8.12
CA GLY A 100 -2.34 9.93 -9.42
C GLY A 100 -3.84 9.74 -9.56
N LYS A 101 -4.33 8.60 -9.12
CA LYS A 101 -5.76 8.29 -9.08
C LYS A 101 -6.08 7.65 -7.75
N LEU A 102 -7.28 7.89 -7.27
CA LEU A 102 -7.72 7.34 -5.99
C LEU A 102 -9.10 6.74 -6.13
N GLN A 103 -9.25 5.51 -5.65
CA GLN A 103 -10.55 4.88 -5.49
C GLN A 103 -10.73 4.51 -4.04
N VAL A 104 -11.85 4.89 -3.46
CA VAL A 104 -12.15 4.63 -2.05
C VAL A 104 -13.51 3.99 -1.94
N GLU A 105 -13.57 2.84 -1.31
CA GLU A 105 -14.84 2.17 -1.04
C GLU A 105 -15.51 2.74 0.21
N PRO A 106 -16.82 2.64 0.33
CA PRO A 106 -17.53 3.27 1.45
C PRO A 106 -17.15 2.74 2.82
N THR A 107 -16.58 1.54 2.89
CA THR A 107 -16.23 0.94 4.18
C THR A 107 -14.90 1.40 4.72
N VAL A 108 -14.18 2.22 3.97
CA VAL A 108 -12.84 2.66 4.33
C VAL A 108 -12.91 3.84 5.28
N THR A 109 -12.01 3.84 6.26
CA THR A 109 -11.83 4.98 7.16
C THR A 109 -10.59 5.75 6.75
N PHE A 110 -10.73 7.04 6.56
CA PHE A 110 -9.62 7.87 6.13
C PHE A 110 -9.56 9.12 6.99
N ASN A 111 -8.40 9.39 7.58
CA ASN A 111 -8.15 10.61 8.34
C ASN A 111 -6.88 11.25 7.83
N GLY A 112 -7.00 12.38 7.17
CA GLY A 112 -5.84 13.07 6.63
C GLY A 112 -6.21 13.81 5.37
N GLN A 113 -5.21 14.06 4.55
CA GLN A 113 -5.37 14.78 3.31
C GLN A 113 -4.97 13.92 2.14
N CYS A 114 -5.68 14.07 1.04
CA CYS A 114 -5.35 13.39 -0.20
C CYS A 114 -4.96 14.43 -1.23
N HIS A 115 -3.79 14.23 -1.84
CA HIS A 115 -3.27 15.13 -2.85
C HIS A 115 -3.30 14.41 -4.19
N MET A 116 -4.00 14.98 -5.15
CA MET A 116 -4.15 14.40 -6.47
C MET A 116 -3.85 15.46 -7.50
N GLY A 117 -2.67 15.35 -8.10
CA GLY A 117 -2.25 16.37 -9.04
C GLY A 117 -2.17 17.72 -8.33
N ALA A 118 -2.89 18.70 -8.84
CA ALA A 118 -2.91 20.01 -8.25
C ALA A 118 -3.97 20.19 -7.17
N ASN A 119 -4.76 19.17 -6.92
CA ASN A 119 -5.90 19.29 -6.01
C ASN A 119 -5.59 18.61 -4.69
N VAL A 120 -6.10 19.21 -3.63
CA VAL A 120 -6.01 18.64 -2.30
C VAL A 120 -7.43 18.44 -1.81
N VAL A 121 -7.74 17.21 -1.42
CA VAL A 121 -9.04 16.87 -0.89
C VAL A 121 -8.86 16.39 0.52
N GLU A 122 -9.56 17.04 1.44
CA GLU A 122 -9.53 16.61 2.83
C GLU A 122 -10.63 15.59 3.03
N LEU A 123 -10.25 14.41 3.50
CA LEU A 123 -11.17 13.32 3.71
C LEU A 123 -11.29 13.03 5.18
N ASN A 124 -12.51 12.91 5.63
CA ASN A 124 -12.80 12.44 6.97
C ASN A 124 -13.33 11.03 6.86
N LYS A 125 -13.42 10.38 7.98
CA LYS A 125 -13.82 8.99 8.02
C LYS A 125 -15.12 8.75 7.26
N ASP A 126 -15.30 7.55 6.79
CA ASP A 126 -16.54 7.08 6.20
C ASP A 126 -16.95 7.80 4.94
N LEU A 127 -16.02 8.40 4.26
CA LEU A 127 -16.37 9.03 3.02
C LEU A 127 -16.06 8.12 1.87
N SER A 128 -17.04 7.95 1.01
CA SER A 128 -16.83 7.31 -0.25
C SER A 128 -16.64 8.42 -1.26
N VAL A 129 -15.40 8.66 -1.64
CA VAL A 129 -15.11 9.76 -2.51
C VAL A 129 -14.35 9.25 -3.72
N VAL A 130 -14.84 9.60 -4.89
CA VAL A 130 -14.11 9.41 -6.11
C VAL A 130 -13.77 10.79 -6.61
N VAL A 131 -12.49 11.10 -6.66
CA VAL A 131 -12.04 12.40 -7.07
C VAL A 131 -11.55 12.31 -8.50
N ASN A 132 -12.18 13.06 -9.37
CA ASN A 132 -11.82 13.09 -10.77
C ASN A 132 -11.24 14.43 -11.10
N GLN A 133 -9.96 14.43 -11.33
CA GLN A 133 -9.32 15.69 -11.68
C GLN A 133 -8.37 15.54 -12.83
#